data_0611aa2ae56f319e60af2451ffbe5cb0
#
_entry.id   0611aa2ae56f319e60af2451ffbe5cb0
#
_cell.length_a   1.000
_cell.length_b   1.000
_cell.length_c   1.000
_cell.angle_alpha   90.00
_cell.angle_beta   90.00
_cell.angle_gamma   90.00
#
_symmetry.space_group_name_H-M   'P 1'
#
loop_
_entity.id
_entity.type
_entity.pdbx_description
1 polymer ?
#
loop_
_entity_poly.entity_id
_entity_poly.type
_entity_poly.pdbx_seq_one_letter_code
_entity_poly.pdbx_strand_id
1 'polypeptide(L)'
;MKHKTYIEKAVAEHFQVSKEDLYDTSKRAYPFSAAHSVLMYLLYASREYKIYEIQKMFGYNARRTVEYRIASVASSVKKETCKLAEDVKAIKEKLNEKIK
;
A
#
# COMPACT_ATOMS: atom_id res chain seq x y z
N MET A 1 4.43 -18.72 2.16
CA MET A 1 3.26 -18.25 1.40
C MET A 1 3.17 -16.73 1.42
N LYS A 2 3.05 -16.13 0.26
CA LYS A 2 2.96 -14.67 0.15
C LYS A 2 1.56 -14.16 0.48
N HIS A 3 1.49 -13.04 1.18
CA HIS A 3 0.23 -12.46 1.65
C HIS A 3 -0.33 -11.38 0.74
N LYS A 4 0.18 -11.27 -0.50
CA LYS A 4 -0.21 -10.24 -1.45
C LYS A 4 -1.73 -10.13 -1.63
N THR A 5 -2.40 -11.26 -1.81
CA THR A 5 -3.85 -11.28 -2.04
C THR A 5 -4.62 -10.68 -0.86
N TYR A 6 -4.21 -11.01 0.36
CA TYR A 6 -4.85 -10.47 1.56
C TYR A 6 -4.59 -8.97 1.70
N ILE A 7 -3.37 -8.54 1.41
CA ILE A 7 -3.00 -7.14 1.47
C ILE A 7 -3.81 -6.33 0.44
N GLU A 8 -3.85 -6.80 -0.80
CA GLU A 8 -4.63 -6.16 -1.86
C GLU A 8 -6.09 -6.02 -1.47
N LYS A 9 -6.68 -7.08 -0.97
CA LYS A 9 -8.09 -7.09 -0.59
C LYS A 9 -8.37 -6.12 0.55
N ALA A 10 -7.52 -6.12 1.57
CA ALA A 10 -7.69 -5.23 2.72
C ALA A 10 -7.59 -3.75 2.30
N VAL A 11 -6.61 -3.41 1.45
CA VAL A 11 -6.45 -2.05 0.96
C VAL A 11 -7.63 -1.63 0.09
N ALA A 12 -8.05 -2.50 -0.82
CA ALA A 12 -9.18 -2.21 -1.71
C ALA A 12 -10.48 -1.98 -0.92
N GLU A 13 -10.75 -2.82 0.06
CA GLU A 13 -11.94 -2.68 0.90
C GLU A 13 -11.90 -1.39 1.73
N HIS A 14 -10.76 -1.08 2.31
CA HIS A 14 -10.62 0.10 3.16
C HIS A 14 -10.85 1.39 2.38
N PHE A 15 -10.27 1.50 1.19
CA PHE A 15 -10.39 2.70 0.35
C PHE A 15 -11.57 2.64 -0.62
N GLN A 16 -12.32 1.53 -0.63
CA GLN A 16 -13.47 1.33 -1.51
C GLN A 16 -13.12 1.51 -2.98
N VAL A 17 -12.05 0.86 -3.40
CA VAL A 17 -11.58 0.86 -4.79
C VAL A 17 -11.49 -0.56 -5.30
N SER A 18 -11.45 -0.74 -6.63
CA SER A 18 -11.30 -2.08 -7.21
C SER A 18 -9.85 -2.52 -7.18
N LYS A 19 -9.62 -3.82 -7.37
CA LYS A 19 -8.26 -4.36 -7.45
C LYS A 19 -7.50 -3.73 -8.62
N GLU A 20 -8.18 -3.52 -9.74
CA GLU A 20 -7.57 -2.88 -10.92
C GLU A 20 -7.13 -1.45 -10.59
N ASP A 21 -7.93 -0.72 -9.82
CA ASP A 21 -7.60 0.64 -9.41
C ASP A 21 -6.33 0.68 -8.56
N LEU A 22 -6.05 -0.37 -7.80
CA LEU A 22 -4.84 -0.43 -6.96
C LEU A 22 -3.56 -0.34 -7.78
N TYR A 23 -3.60 -0.80 -9.03
CA TYR A 23 -2.43 -0.79 -9.90
C TYR A 23 -2.51 0.22 -11.04
N ASP A 24 -3.60 0.98 -11.11
CA ASP A 24 -3.79 1.99 -12.14
C ASP A 24 -3.15 3.31 -11.72
N THR A 25 -1.88 3.49 -12.06
CA THR A 25 -1.12 4.68 -11.67
C THR A 25 -1.53 5.94 -12.40
N SER A 26 -2.45 5.85 -13.38
CA SER A 26 -3.01 7.03 -14.04
C SER A 26 -4.00 7.75 -13.13
N LYS A 27 -4.59 7.04 -12.17
CA LYS A 27 -5.52 7.61 -11.20
C LYS A 27 -4.73 8.19 -10.03
N ARG A 28 -4.66 9.52 -9.96
CA ARG A 28 -3.81 10.22 -8.99
C ARG A 28 -4.57 10.92 -7.87
N ALA A 29 -5.89 11.04 -7.98
CA ALA A 29 -6.71 11.69 -6.97
C ALA A 29 -6.96 10.74 -5.79
N TYR A 30 -7.32 11.33 -4.63
CA TYR A 30 -7.79 10.55 -3.50
C TYR A 30 -9.11 9.87 -3.87
N PRO A 31 -9.36 8.59 -3.49
CA PRO A 31 -8.54 7.75 -2.61
C PRO A 31 -7.47 6.91 -3.35
N PHE A 32 -7.37 7.01 -4.67
CA PHE A 32 -6.50 6.14 -5.47
C PHE A 32 -5.03 6.30 -5.11
N SER A 33 -4.53 7.53 -5.00
CA SER A 33 -3.12 7.74 -4.67
C SER A 33 -2.78 7.25 -3.27
N ALA A 34 -3.68 7.44 -2.32
CA ALA A 34 -3.48 6.93 -0.95
C ALA A 34 -3.44 5.41 -0.94
N ALA A 35 -4.36 4.77 -1.68
CA ALA A 35 -4.41 3.31 -1.78
C ALA A 35 -3.11 2.76 -2.40
N HIS A 36 -2.60 3.40 -3.46
CA HIS A 36 -1.34 3.00 -4.09
C HIS A 36 -0.18 3.05 -3.10
N SER A 37 -0.05 4.16 -2.39
CA SER A 37 1.05 4.36 -1.45
C SER A 37 0.99 3.37 -0.28
N VAL A 38 -0.18 3.17 0.28
CA VAL A 38 -0.38 2.22 1.39
C VAL A 38 -0.09 0.80 0.93
N LEU A 39 -0.56 0.43 -0.27
CA LEU A 39 -0.30 -0.90 -0.81
C LEU A 39 1.21 -1.14 -0.99
N MET A 40 1.93 -0.18 -1.56
CA MET A 40 3.39 -0.27 -1.71
C MET A 40 4.08 -0.46 -0.36
N TYR A 41 3.69 0.34 0.62
CA TYR A 41 4.25 0.27 1.96
C TYR A 41 4.02 -1.10 2.60
N LEU A 42 2.79 -1.62 2.53
CA LEU A 42 2.46 -2.90 3.14
C LEU A 42 3.16 -4.07 2.45
N LEU A 43 3.25 -4.04 1.11
CA LEU A 43 3.98 -5.07 0.37
C LEU A 43 5.45 -5.09 0.75
N TYR A 44 6.05 -3.91 0.90
CA TYR A 44 7.45 -3.81 1.31
C TYR A 44 7.63 -4.24 2.77
N ALA A 45 6.74 -3.81 3.66
CA ALA A 45 6.81 -4.12 5.09
C ALA A 45 6.61 -5.61 5.36
N SER A 46 5.92 -6.33 4.50
CA SER A 46 5.75 -7.79 4.63
C SER A 46 7.04 -8.55 4.40
N ARG A 47 8.06 -7.88 3.83
CA ARG A 47 9.36 -8.44 3.46
C ARG A 47 9.30 -9.54 2.40
N GLU A 48 8.16 -9.72 1.78
CA GLU A 48 7.98 -10.70 0.70
C GLU A 48 8.34 -10.14 -0.67
N TYR A 49 8.42 -8.80 -0.79
CA TYR A 49 8.68 -8.11 -2.04
C TYR A 49 9.77 -7.07 -1.89
N LYS A 50 10.64 -7.01 -2.89
CA LYS A 50 11.70 -6.00 -2.95
C LYS A 50 11.19 -4.78 -3.73
N ILE A 51 11.86 -3.65 -3.58
CA ILE A 51 11.46 -2.41 -4.23
C ILE A 51 11.32 -2.58 -5.76
N TYR A 52 12.25 -3.26 -6.41
CA TYR A 52 12.17 -3.43 -7.86
C TYR A 52 10.97 -4.30 -8.27
N GLU A 53 10.57 -5.25 -7.44
CA GLU A 53 9.39 -6.07 -7.70
C GLU A 53 8.12 -5.22 -7.63
N ILE A 54 8.04 -4.37 -6.60
CA ILE A 54 6.91 -3.44 -6.42
C ILE A 54 6.86 -2.45 -7.58
N GLN A 55 8.03 -1.96 -8.01
CA GLN A 55 8.14 -1.07 -9.17
C GLN A 55 7.50 -1.71 -10.40
N LYS A 56 7.80 -2.97 -10.66
CA LYS A 56 7.24 -3.69 -11.81
C LYS A 56 5.73 -3.88 -11.68
N MET A 57 5.25 -4.20 -10.49
CA MET A 57 3.82 -4.39 -10.24
C MET A 57 3.00 -3.16 -10.61
N PHE A 58 3.52 -1.97 -10.30
CA PHE A 58 2.84 -0.70 -10.57
C PHE A 58 3.21 -0.09 -11.92
N GLY A 59 4.18 -0.67 -12.62
CA GLY A 59 4.57 -0.16 -13.94
C GLY A 59 5.33 1.16 -13.91
N TYR A 60 5.97 1.50 -12.80
CA TYR A 60 6.76 2.73 -12.71
C TYR A 60 8.10 2.58 -13.43
N ASN A 61 8.53 3.67 -14.08
CA ASN A 61 9.81 3.71 -14.78
C ASN A 61 11.00 3.90 -13.86
N ALA A 62 10.77 4.46 -12.67
CA ALA A 62 11.85 4.78 -11.74
C ALA A 62 11.61 4.14 -10.37
N ARG A 63 12.64 3.49 -9.85
CA ARG A 63 12.62 2.91 -8.51
C ARG A 63 12.41 3.98 -7.43
N ARG A 64 12.93 5.18 -7.66
CA ARG A 64 12.83 6.30 -6.73
C ARG A 64 11.38 6.64 -6.38
N THR A 65 10.46 6.50 -7.34
CA THR A 65 9.03 6.77 -7.09
C THR A 65 8.49 5.85 -6.01
N VAL A 66 8.82 4.56 -6.08
CA VAL A 66 8.38 3.58 -5.08
C VAL A 66 9.01 3.88 -3.72
N GLU A 67 10.32 4.14 -3.70
CA GLU A 67 11.03 4.47 -2.46
C GLU A 67 10.45 5.70 -1.78
N TYR A 68 10.17 6.75 -2.56
CA TYR A 68 9.59 7.98 -2.03
C TYR A 68 8.20 7.73 -1.41
N ARG A 69 7.35 6.99 -2.10
CA ARG A 69 6.00 6.71 -1.61
C ARG A 69 6.02 5.85 -0.34
N ILE A 70 6.87 4.84 -0.30
CA ILE A 70 7.02 3.99 0.89
C ILE A 70 7.54 4.82 2.06
N ALA A 71 8.54 5.66 1.84
CA ALA A 71 9.10 6.51 2.88
C ALA A 71 8.06 7.52 3.39
N SER A 72 7.23 8.06 2.51
CA SER A 72 6.18 8.99 2.88
C SER A 72 5.15 8.34 3.82
N VAL A 73 4.72 7.12 3.50
CA VAL A 73 3.77 6.38 4.35
C VAL A 73 4.44 6.04 5.69
N ALA A 74 5.68 5.56 5.66
CA ALA A 74 6.40 5.21 6.87
C ALA A 74 6.54 6.42 7.81
N SER A 75 6.83 7.59 7.26
CA SER A 75 6.92 8.83 8.02
C SER A 75 5.57 9.19 8.64
N SER A 76 4.48 9.05 7.88
CA SER A 76 3.14 9.33 8.36
C SER A 76 2.73 8.39 9.49
N VAL A 77 3.03 7.11 9.34
CA VAL A 77 2.74 6.09 10.37
C VAL A 77 3.50 6.40 11.65
N LYS A 78 4.76 6.82 11.53
CA LYS A 78 5.59 7.16 12.68
C LYS A 78 5.02 8.36 13.46
N LYS A 79 4.43 9.32 12.77
CA LYS A 79 3.85 10.51 13.42
C LYS A 79 2.55 10.21 14.16
N GLU A 80 1.82 9.19 13.74
CA GLU A 80 0.55 8.75 14.34
C GLU A 80 -0.57 9.79 14.41
N THR A 81 -0.38 10.96 13.82
CA THR A 81 -1.34 12.06 13.90
C THR A 81 -2.08 12.37 12.60
N CYS A 82 -1.77 11.67 11.52
CA CYS A 82 -2.41 11.93 10.23
C CYS A 82 -3.35 10.78 9.85
N LYS A 83 -4.26 11.10 8.93
CA LYS A 83 -5.25 10.13 8.46
C LYS A 83 -4.61 8.88 7.85
N LEU A 84 -3.48 9.05 7.17
CA LEU A 84 -2.80 7.92 6.55
C LEU A 84 -2.31 6.91 7.58
N ALA A 85 -1.87 7.38 8.75
CA ALA A 85 -1.48 6.50 9.85
C ALA A 85 -2.67 5.69 10.35
N GLU A 86 -3.83 6.32 10.46
CA GLU A 86 -5.06 5.64 10.87
C GLU A 86 -5.47 4.59 9.84
N ASP A 87 -5.37 4.92 8.56
CA ASP A 87 -5.70 4.00 7.47
C ASP A 87 -4.79 2.75 7.52
N VAL A 88 -3.50 2.94 7.68
CA VAL A 88 -2.54 1.84 7.77
C VAL A 88 -2.84 0.96 8.99
N LYS A 89 -3.13 1.59 10.12
CA LYS A 89 -3.45 0.86 11.36
C LYS A 89 -4.69 0.00 11.19
N ALA A 90 -5.75 0.55 10.62
CA ALA A 90 -7.00 -0.17 10.38
C ALA A 90 -6.78 -1.35 9.44
N ILE A 91 -6.00 -1.16 8.38
CA ILE A 91 -5.71 -2.22 7.42
C ILE A 91 -4.89 -3.33 8.08
N LYS A 92 -3.89 -2.97 8.89
CA LYS A 92 -3.08 -3.96 9.60
C LYS A 92 -3.92 -4.80 10.55
N GLU A 93 -4.88 -4.20 11.24
CA GLU A 93 -5.79 -4.92 12.12
C GLU A 93 -6.61 -5.95 11.34
N LYS A 94 -7.13 -5.57 10.18
CA LYS A 94 -7.86 -6.50 9.32
C LYS A 94 -6.97 -7.65 8.85
N LEU A 95 -5.73 -7.36 8.50
CA LEU A 95 -4.78 -8.38 8.06
C LEU A 95 -4.48 -9.37 9.18
N ASN A 96 -4.31 -8.89 10.40
CA ASN A 96 -4.05 -9.75 11.55
C ASN A 96 -5.22 -10.70 11.80
N GLU A 97 -6.45 -10.24 11.63
CA GLU A 97 -7.63 -11.09 11.79
C GLU A 97 -7.67 -12.20 10.76
N LYS A 98 -7.28 -11.91 9.51
CA LYS A 98 -7.32 -12.90 8.41
C LYS A 98 -6.14 -13.86 8.40
N ILE A 99 -4.99 -13.41 8.86
CA ILE A 99 -3.75 -14.18 8.77
C ILE A 99 -3.54 -15.09 9.99
N LYS A 100 -4.20 -14.78 11.08
CA LYS A 100 -4.20 -15.67 12.23
C LYS A 100 -4.98 -16.95 11.87
#